data_c4c9562bde5ffc2642add4aed17a103d
#
_entry.id   c4c9562bde5ffc2642add4aed17a103d
#
_cell.length_a   1.000
_cell.length_b   1.000
_cell.length_c   1.000
_cell.angle_alpha   90.00
_cell.angle_beta   90.00
_cell.angle_gamma   90.00
#
_symmetry.space_group_name_H-M   'P 1'
#
loop_
_entity.id
_entity.type
_entity.pdbx_description
1 polymer ?
#
loop_
_entity_poly.entity_id
_entity_poly.type
_entity_poly.pdbx_seq_one_letter_code
_entity_poly.pdbx_strand_id
1 'polypeptide(L)'
;SGFHPLFTASARRSIALDSLKIWLLLGFVVGVVTGVATGAGVVSVLLGLLIAAVIYFGFRDDVYKKVYGPEHDRGQLPLPEGMSWEEAVDRIRRGFANPDVEQVTDTADAMTFYSKKRGTYQLKNTADGLKMTILTKPSKSSKKEYLYAVFSSVLLSQVIAILYPEKISAEQVEEEKAAVRKLFSAHKMPLVIELAITAAFVAFAAYVLYTTFYSDSARSKCISDSYLNLFPAEAT
;
A
#
# COMPACT_ATOMS: atom_id res chain seq x y z
N SER A 1 1.25 -6.09 29.68
CA SER A 1 1.26 -6.06 28.21
C SER A 1 2.22 -4.95 27.77
N GLY A 2 3.29 -5.34 27.09
CA GLY A 2 4.30 -4.40 26.67
C GLY A 2 3.86 -3.62 25.41
N PHE A 3 4.22 -2.35 25.32
CA PHE A 3 4.12 -1.59 24.10
C PHE A 3 5.05 -2.19 23.04
N HIS A 4 4.51 -2.45 21.86
CA HIS A 4 5.28 -2.97 20.74
C HIS A 4 5.51 -1.86 19.70
N PRO A 5 6.76 -1.53 19.34
CA PRO A 5 7.03 -0.60 18.27
C PRO A 5 6.44 -1.12 16.95
N LEU A 6 6.08 -0.21 16.05
CA LEU A 6 5.72 -0.61 14.68
C LEU A 6 6.90 -1.38 14.09
N PHE A 7 6.62 -2.39 13.25
CA PHE A 7 7.65 -3.13 12.53
C PHE A 7 8.70 -2.18 11.95
N THR A 8 9.96 -2.52 12.10
CA THR A 8 11.05 -1.73 11.54
C THR A 8 10.88 -1.53 10.03
N ALA A 9 11.36 -0.44 9.49
CA ALA A 9 11.27 -0.13 8.06
C ALA A 9 11.85 -1.26 7.18
N SER A 10 12.87 -1.97 7.68
CA SER A 10 13.47 -3.14 7.02
C SER A 10 12.52 -4.33 6.95
N ALA A 11 11.84 -4.68 8.04
CA ALA A 11 10.87 -5.78 8.07
C ALA A 11 9.69 -5.51 7.12
N ARG A 12 9.21 -4.28 7.06
CA ARG A 12 8.13 -3.85 6.16
C ARG A 12 8.52 -3.92 4.69
N ARG A 13 9.76 -3.50 4.38
CA ARG A 13 10.31 -3.56 3.03
C ARG A 13 10.45 -5.02 2.57
N SER A 14 10.85 -5.90 3.47
CA SER A 14 10.93 -7.32 3.21
C SER A 14 9.57 -7.91 2.87
N ILE A 15 8.54 -7.67 3.68
CA ILE A 15 7.17 -8.19 3.44
C ILE A 15 6.61 -7.69 2.09
N ALA A 16 6.78 -6.41 1.78
CA ALA A 16 6.31 -5.85 0.52
C ALA A 16 7.07 -6.44 -0.70
N LEU A 17 8.39 -6.61 -0.58
CA LEU A 17 9.20 -7.21 -1.64
C LEU A 17 8.89 -8.70 -1.81
N ASP A 18 8.68 -9.44 -0.73
CA ASP A 18 8.35 -10.86 -0.81
C ASP A 18 6.96 -11.07 -1.42
N SER A 19 6.00 -10.22 -1.09
CA SER A 19 4.67 -10.23 -1.74
C SER A 19 4.79 -9.94 -3.25
N LEU A 20 5.59 -8.97 -3.66
CA LEU A 20 5.83 -8.66 -5.08
C LEU A 20 6.48 -9.85 -5.81
N LYS A 21 7.50 -10.47 -5.20
CA LYS A 21 8.18 -11.65 -5.77
C LYS A 21 7.20 -12.80 -6.00
N ILE A 22 6.31 -13.08 -5.04
CA ILE A 22 5.31 -14.14 -5.16
C ILE A 22 4.36 -13.85 -6.34
N TRP A 23 3.86 -12.62 -6.47
CA TRP A 23 2.99 -12.25 -7.58
C TRP A 23 3.68 -12.31 -8.94
N LEU A 24 4.93 -11.85 -9.03
CA LEU A 24 5.71 -11.93 -10.25
C LEU A 24 6.02 -13.38 -10.63
N LEU A 25 6.36 -14.23 -9.65
CA LEU A 25 6.56 -15.66 -9.91
C LEU A 25 5.29 -16.33 -10.42
N LEU A 26 4.15 -16.06 -9.79
CA LEU A 26 2.86 -16.58 -10.23
C LEU A 26 2.53 -16.12 -11.66
N GLY A 27 2.70 -14.83 -11.96
CA GLY A 27 2.50 -14.27 -13.30
C GLY A 27 3.43 -14.89 -14.34
N PHE A 28 4.68 -15.15 -14.00
CA PHE A 28 5.64 -15.85 -14.86
C PHE A 28 5.17 -17.27 -15.17
N VAL A 29 4.80 -18.06 -14.16
CA VAL A 29 4.33 -19.44 -14.33
C VAL A 29 3.08 -19.49 -15.20
N VAL A 30 2.08 -18.65 -14.92
CA VAL A 30 0.85 -18.55 -15.72
C VAL A 30 1.18 -18.14 -17.14
N GLY A 31 2.07 -17.18 -17.34
CA GLY A 31 2.52 -16.72 -18.67
C GLY A 31 3.21 -17.83 -19.47
N VAL A 32 4.08 -18.63 -18.84
CA VAL A 32 4.76 -19.76 -19.49
C VAL A 32 3.73 -20.84 -19.90
N VAL A 33 2.85 -21.24 -18.99
CA VAL A 33 1.81 -22.25 -19.28
C VAL A 33 0.92 -21.79 -20.43
N THR A 34 0.46 -20.54 -20.40
CA THR A 34 -0.37 -19.97 -21.47
C THR A 34 0.41 -19.86 -22.78
N GLY A 35 1.69 -19.46 -22.72
CA GLY A 35 2.55 -19.33 -23.89
C GLY A 35 2.80 -20.64 -24.61
N VAL A 36 2.98 -21.72 -23.84
CA VAL A 36 3.11 -23.07 -24.38
C VAL A 36 1.78 -23.54 -24.99
N ALA A 37 0.67 -23.34 -24.31
CA ALA A 37 -0.65 -23.78 -24.74
C ALA A 37 -1.15 -23.05 -26.01
N THR A 38 -0.82 -21.77 -26.16
CA THR A 38 -1.30 -20.92 -27.27
C THR A 38 -0.28 -20.74 -28.40
N GLY A 39 0.95 -21.18 -28.20
CA GLY A 39 2.06 -20.93 -29.15
C GLY A 39 2.54 -19.47 -29.17
N ALA A 40 2.04 -18.62 -28.25
CA ALA A 40 2.36 -17.18 -28.21
C ALA A 40 3.72 -16.88 -27.54
N GLY A 41 4.41 -17.88 -26.99
CA GLY A 41 5.80 -17.80 -26.50
C GLY A 41 6.04 -16.64 -25.51
N VAL A 42 7.04 -15.81 -25.82
CA VAL A 42 7.51 -14.70 -24.98
C VAL A 42 6.41 -13.66 -24.68
N VAL A 43 5.50 -13.44 -25.63
CA VAL A 43 4.41 -12.45 -25.46
C VAL A 43 3.50 -12.83 -24.30
N SER A 44 3.17 -14.10 -24.13
CA SER A 44 2.35 -14.58 -23.00
C SER A 44 3.06 -14.44 -21.66
N VAL A 45 4.38 -14.62 -21.61
CA VAL A 45 5.17 -14.41 -20.39
C VAL A 45 5.15 -12.93 -19.99
N LEU A 46 5.38 -12.03 -20.95
CA LEU A 46 5.32 -10.59 -20.70
C LEU A 46 3.93 -10.15 -20.22
N LEU A 47 2.88 -10.70 -20.81
CA LEU A 47 1.51 -10.47 -20.37
C LEU A 47 1.26 -10.97 -18.95
N GLY A 48 1.69 -12.18 -18.64
CA GLY A 48 1.56 -12.75 -17.29
C GLY A 48 2.25 -11.88 -16.24
N LEU A 49 3.45 -11.39 -16.53
CA LEU A 49 4.17 -10.47 -15.65
C LEU A 49 3.46 -9.11 -15.50
N LEU A 50 2.93 -8.58 -16.60
CA LEU A 50 2.18 -7.33 -16.58
C LEU A 50 0.90 -7.44 -15.73
N ILE A 51 0.13 -8.52 -15.94
CA ILE A 51 -1.08 -8.81 -15.15
C ILE A 51 -0.72 -8.95 -13.67
N ALA A 52 0.34 -9.69 -13.34
CA ALA A 52 0.81 -9.85 -11.97
C ALA A 52 1.18 -8.51 -11.33
N ALA A 53 1.86 -7.64 -12.07
CA ALA A 53 2.20 -6.30 -11.60
C ALA A 53 0.93 -5.46 -11.34
N VAL A 54 -0.04 -5.47 -12.26
CA VAL A 54 -1.32 -4.74 -12.10
C VAL A 54 -2.09 -5.26 -10.88
N ILE A 55 -2.18 -6.57 -10.71
CA ILE A 55 -2.81 -7.18 -9.54
C ILE A 55 -2.09 -6.76 -8.26
N TYR A 56 -0.76 -6.83 -8.22
CA TYR A 56 0.03 -6.40 -7.06
C TYR A 56 -0.25 -4.95 -6.71
N PHE A 57 -0.23 -4.04 -7.68
CA PHE A 57 -0.52 -2.62 -7.42
C PHE A 57 -1.96 -2.38 -6.97
N GLY A 58 -2.92 -3.16 -7.46
CA GLY A 58 -4.32 -3.11 -7.02
C GLY A 58 -4.53 -3.61 -5.58
N PHE A 59 -3.84 -4.69 -5.21
CA PHE A 59 -3.94 -5.29 -3.86
C PHE A 59 -2.92 -4.75 -2.87
N ARG A 60 -1.96 -3.94 -3.31
CA ARG A 60 -0.92 -3.35 -2.44
C ARG A 60 -1.51 -2.69 -1.21
N ASP A 61 -2.62 -1.98 -1.36
CA ASP A 61 -3.28 -1.28 -0.27
C ASP A 61 -3.87 -2.24 0.76
N ASP A 62 -4.35 -3.41 0.35
CA ASP A 62 -4.86 -4.42 1.27
C ASP A 62 -3.72 -5.13 2.02
N VAL A 63 -2.58 -5.35 1.36
CA VAL A 63 -1.36 -5.85 2.03
C VAL A 63 -0.88 -4.84 3.07
N TYR A 64 -0.84 -3.56 2.71
CA TYR A 64 -0.47 -2.51 3.67
C TYR A 64 -1.48 -2.35 4.80
N LYS A 65 -2.77 -2.50 4.53
CA LYS A 65 -3.81 -2.55 5.58
C LYS A 65 -3.55 -3.65 6.60
N LYS A 66 -3.22 -4.86 6.14
CA LYS A 66 -2.91 -5.99 7.03
C LYS A 66 -1.65 -5.78 7.85
N VAL A 67 -0.63 -5.16 7.26
CA VAL A 67 0.68 -4.94 7.92
C VAL A 67 0.64 -3.75 8.88
N TYR A 68 -0.15 -2.73 8.59
CA TYR A 68 -0.16 -1.46 9.32
C TYR A 68 -1.52 -1.08 9.90
N GLY A 69 -2.53 -1.91 9.69
CA GLY A 69 -3.90 -1.59 10.11
C GLY A 69 -4.05 -1.48 11.63
N PRO A 70 -5.20 -0.95 12.05
CA PRO A 70 -5.53 -0.78 13.48
C PRO A 70 -5.62 -2.09 14.26
N GLU A 71 -5.60 -3.24 13.57
CA GLU A 71 -5.61 -4.57 14.18
C GLU A 71 -4.31 -4.91 14.93
N HIS A 72 -3.23 -4.16 14.71
CA HIS A 72 -2.02 -4.29 15.50
C HIS A 72 -2.16 -3.45 16.76
N ASP A 73 -2.77 -4.03 17.77
CA ASP A 73 -2.78 -3.46 19.11
C ASP A 73 -1.32 -3.34 19.58
N ARG A 74 -0.88 -2.09 19.71
CA ARG A 74 0.48 -1.77 20.16
C ARG A 74 0.65 -1.88 21.65
N GLY A 75 -0.38 -2.28 22.36
CA GLY A 75 -0.45 -2.17 23.79
C GLY A 75 -0.64 -0.71 24.23
N GLN A 76 -1.19 -0.56 25.39
CA GLN A 76 -1.38 0.74 26.01
C GLN A 76 -0.34 0.90 27.12
N LEU A 77 0.27 2.08 27.20
CA LEU A 77 1.21 2.43 28.26
C LEU A 77 0.55 3.49 29.13
N PRO A 78 0.46 3.25 30.44
CA PRO A 78 0.08 4.31 31.38
C PRO A 78 1.13 5.43 31.37
N LEU A 79 0.85 6.53 32.01
CA LEU A 79 1.88 7.53 32.31
C LEU A 79 2.99 6.91 33.18
N PRO A 80 4.24 7.40 33.07
CA PRO A 80 5.31 6.99 33.97
C PRO A 80 4.92 7.18 35.44
N GLU A 81 5.34 6.25 36.29
CA GLU A 81 5.03 6.30 37.72
C GLU A 81 5.45 7.65 38.33
N GLY A 82 4.53 8.27 39.04
CA GLY A 82 4.76 9.57 39.69
C GLY A 82 4.70 10.78 38.77
N MET A 83 4.49 10.61 37.46
CA MET A 83 4.37 11.74 36.52
C MET A 83 2.91 12.19 36.44
N SER A 84 2.66 13.49 36.62
CA SER A 84 1.36 14.07 36.36
C SER A 84 1.10 14.26 34.86
N TRP A 85 -0.16 14.39 34.47
CA TRP A 85 -0.52 14.70 33.09
C TRP A 85 0.10 16.02 32.60
N GLU A 86 0.08 17.05 33.46
CA GLU A 86 0.68 18.34 33.14
C GLU A 86 2.18 18.26 32.88
N GLU A 87 2.91 17.48 33.67
CA GLU A 87 4.34 17.24 33.46
C GLU A 87 4.59 16.48 32.18
N ALA A 88 3.75 15.50 31.87
CA ALA A 88 3.83 14.76 30.60
C ALA A 88 3.61 15.66 29.39
N VAL A 89 2.59 16.52 29.44
CA VAL A 89 2.29 17.52 28.40
C VAL A 89 3.47 18.47 28.20
N ASP A 90 4.09 18.94 29.27
CA ASP A 90 5.26 19.82 29.19
C ASP A 90 6.48 19.11 28.58
N ARG A 91 6.73 17.86 28.93
CA ARG A 91 7.81 17.06 28.33
C ARG A 91 7.56 16.82 26.84
N ILE A 92 6.34 16.43 26.48
CA ILE A 92 5.95 16.22 25.09
C ILE A 92 6.11 17.51 24.29
N ARG A 93 5.61 18.64 24.80
CA ARG A 93 5.72 19.94 24.12
C ARG A 93 7.15 20.34 23.85
N ARG A 94 8.07 20.10 24.79
CA ARG A 94 9.51 20.41 24.63
C ARG A 94 10.26 19.44 23.71
N GLY A 95 9.88 18.16 23.74
CA GLY A 95 10.58 17.11 23.00
C GLY A 95 9.97 16.75 21.64
N PHE A 96 8.73 17.17 21.37
CA PHE A 96 8.03 16.78 20.16
C PHE A 96 8.49 17.59 18.95
N ALA A 97 9.05 16.91 17.96
CA ALA A 97 9.47 17.50 16.70
C ALA A 97 8.99 16.60 15.53
N ASN A 98 7.99 17.08 14.79
CA ASN A 98 7.51 16.40 13.60
C ASN A 98 7.18 17.44 12.52
N PRO A 99 7.88 17.45 11.38
CA PRO A 99 7.67 18.42 10.31
C PRO A 99 6.32 18.28 9.61
N ASP A 100 5.62 17.16 9.81
CA ASP A 100 4.27 16.94 9.28
C ASP A 100 3.17 17.44 10.25
N VAL A 101 3.53 17.91 11.45
CA VAL A 101 2.62 18.50 12.45
C VAL A 101 2.92 19.99 12.58
N GLU A 102 1.94 20.81 12.26
CA GLU A 102 2.10 22.26 12.19
C GLU A 102 1.76 22.93 13.51
N GLN A 103 0.88 22.33 14.30
CA GLN A 103 0.43 22.88 15.55
C GLN A 103 0.18 21.79 16.59
N VAL A 104 0.62 22.02 17.80
CA VAL A 104 0.31 21.22 18.98
C VAL A 104 -0.37 22.10 20.00
N THR A 105 -1.57 21.73 20.42
CA THR A 105 -2.36 22.42 21.45
C THR A 105 -2.73 21.44 22.54
N ASP A 106 -2.95 21.94 23.73
CA ASP A 106 -3.33 21.14 24.89
C ASP A 106 -4.55 21.72 25.58
N THR A 107 -5.27 20.84 26.22
CA THR A 107 -6.36 21.11 27.15
C THR A 107 -6.08 20.35 28.46
N ALA A 108 -6.91 20.54 29.48
CA ALA A 108 -6.73 19.89 30.79
C ALA A 108 -6.60 18.34 30.67
N ASP A 109 -7.28 17.72 29.66
CA ASP A 109 -7.40 16.27 29.58
C ASP A 109 -6.78 15.66 28.29
N ALA A 110 -6.28 16.50 27.37
CA ALA A 110 -5.84 16.03 26.08
C ALA A 110 -4.82 16.94 25.41
N MET A 111 -3.97 16.36 24.55
CA MET A 111 -3.15 17.10 23.59
C MET A 111 -3.66 16.86 22.17
N THR A 112 -3.66 17.90 21.36
CA THR A 112 -4.12 17.84 19.97
C THR A 112 -2.97 18.19 19.03
N PHE A 113 -2.75 17.33 18.04
CA PHE A 113 -1.74 17.44 17.00
C PHE A 113 -2.43 17.74 15.68
N TYR A 114 -2.21 18.92 15.14
CA TYR A 114 -2.83 19.36 13.89
C TYR A 114 -1.84 19.25 12.72
N SER A 115 -2.30 18.62 11.64
CA SER A 115 -1.61 18.59 10.37
C SER A 115 -2.57 18.92 9.23
N LYS A 116 -2.29 19.99 8.50
CA LYS A 116 -3.08 20.40 7.32
C LYS A 116 -3.19 19.28 6.28
N LYS A 117 -2.14 18.49 6.14
CA LYS A 117 -2.06 17.40 5.13
C LYS A 117 -2.58 16.07 5.65
N ARG A 118 -2.51 15.84 6.97
CA ARG A 118 -2.75 14.51 7.54
C ARG A 118 -3.90 14.45 8.53
N GLY A 119 -4.52 15.57 8.84
CA GLY A 119 -5.66 15.65 9.75
C GLY A 119 -5.28 16.00 11.18
N THR A 120 -6.23 15.84 12.08
CA THR A 120 -6.11 16.19 13.50
C THR A 120 -6.16 14.94 14.35
N TYR A 121 -5.23 14.83 15.28
CA TYR A 121 -5.07 13.72 16.19
C TYR A 121 -5.13 14.19 17.62
N GLN A 122 -5.66 13.37 18.51
CA GLN A 122 -5.77 13.71 19.93
C GLN A 122 -5.16 12.59 20.78
N LEU A 123 -4.23 12.98 21.64
CA LEU A 123 -3.69 12.13 22.69
C LEU A 123 -4.50 12.37 23.97
N LYS A 124 -4.99 11.29 24.56
CA LYS A 124 -5.65 11.28 25.87
C LYS A 124 -4.96 10.34 26.82
N ASN A 125 -4.94 10.71 28.08
CA ASN A 125 -4.63 9.79 29.16
C ASN A 125 -5.94 9.13 29.61
N THR A 126 -6.06 7.82 29.44
CA THR A 126 -7.24 7.04 29.83
C THR A 126 -6.88 6.09 30.97
N ALA A 127 -7.86 5.47 31.58
CA ALA A 127 -7.64 4.46 32.64
C ALA A 127 -6.74 3.30 32.18
N ASP A 128 -6.78 2.98 30.88
CA ASP A 128 -5.98 1.91 30.29
C ASP A 128 -4.60 2.39 29.81
N GLY A 129 -4.36 3.71 29.79
CA GLY A 129 -3.10 4.32 29.36
C GLY A 129 -3.26 5.41 28.29
N LEU A 130 -2.14 5.78 27.69
CA LEU A 130 -2.06 6.80 26.65
C LEU A 130 -2.70 6.29 25.36
N LYS A 131 -3.67 7.02 24.83
CA LYS A 131 -4.40 6.67 23.61
C LYS A 131 -4.36 7.80 22.60
N MET A 132 -3.93 7.49 21.36
CA MET A 132 -4.00 8.42 20.23
C MET A 132 -5.23 8.12 19.40
N THR A 133 -6.08 9.13 19.16
CA THR A 133 -7.30 9.03 18.37
C THR A 133 -7.30 10.02 17.22
N ILE A 134 -7.94 9.67 16.11
CA ILE A 134 -8.07 10.52 14.94
C ILE A 134 -9.36 11.33 15.09
N LEU A 135 -9.26 12.66 15.16
CA LEU A 135 -10.41 13.55 15.24
C LEU A 135 -10.97 13.89 13.86
N THR A 136 -10.08 14.31 12.95
CA THR A 136 -10.47 14.68 11.59
C THR A 136 -9.52 14.09 10.56
N LYS A 137 -10.08 13.67 9.41
CA LYS A 137 -9.34 13.16 8.28
C LYS A 137 -9.45 14.16 7.12
N PRO A 138 -8.37 14.49 6.40
CA PRO A 138 -8.42 15.45 5.29
C PRO A 138 -9.10 14.88 4.04
N SER A 139 -9.34 13.59 3.97
CA SER A 139 -9.98 12.92 2.83
C SER A 139 -10.98 11.87 3.33
N LYS A 140 -12.16 11.81 2.67
CA LYS A 140 -13.18 10.77 2.90
C LYS A 140 -12.88 9.44 2.20
N SER A 141 -11.75 9.32 1.52
CA SER A 141 -11.40 8.10 0.77
C SER A 141 -11.06 6.95 1.72
N SER A 142 -11.86 5.91 1.72
CA SER A 142 -11.64 4.67 2.49
C SER A 142 -10.30 4.00 2.16
N LYS A 143 -9.81 4.15 0.93
CA LYS A 143 -8.51 3.60 0.49
C LYS A 143 -7.31 4.19 1.23
N LYS A 144 -7.45 5.37 1.81
CA LYS A 144 -6.38 6.06 2.56
C LYS A 144 -6.55 5.99 4.07
N GLU A 145 -7.60 5.35 4.55
CA GLU A 145 -7.93 5.35 5.98
C GLU A 145 -6.82 4.74 6.83
N TYR A 146 -6.23 3.63 6.38
CA TYR A 146 -5.12 2.99 7.09
C TYR A 146 -3.87 3.89 7.19
N LEU A 147 -3.62 4.79 6.22
CA LEU A 147 -2.48 5.72 6.28
C LEU A 147 -2.59 6.68 7.46
N TYR A 148 -3.80 7.13 7.76
CA TYR A 148 -4.05 7.99 8.91
C TYR A 148 -3.91 7.23 10.23
N ALA A 149 -4.34 5.97 10.26
CA ALA A 149 -4.12 5.08 11.40
C ALA A 149 -2.61 4.84 11.64
N VAL A 150 -1.83 4.60 10.58
CA VAL A 150 -0.38 4.45 10.67
C VAL A 150 0.29 5.75 11.17
N PHE A 151 -0.15 6.90 10.67
CA PHE A 151 0.38 8.17 11.12
C PHE A 151 0.04 8.45 12.60
N SER A 152 -1.19 8.14 13.03
CA SER A 152 -1.59 8.17 14.45
C SER A 152 -0.66 7.31 15.32
N SER A 153 -0.32 6.11 14.84
CA SER A 153 0.61 5.21 15.53
C SER A 153 2.03 5.77 15.63
N VAL A 154 2.51 6.46 14.60
CA VAL A 154 3.83 7.12 14.64
C VAL A 154 3.84 8.31 15.59
N LEU A 155 2.78 9.09 15.64
CA LEU A 155 2.65 10.18 16.63
C LEU A 155 2.70 9.61 18.06
N LEU A 156 2.01 8.48 18.29
CA LEU A 156 2.06 7.81 19.58
C LEU A 156 3.48 7.30 19.91
N SER A 157 4.18 6.71 18.93
CA SER A 157 5.58 6.28 19.12
C SER A 157 6.49 7.43 19.49
N GLN A 158 6.31 8.62 18.90
CA GLN A 158 7.08 9.81 19.25
C GLN A 158 6.81 10.27 20.69
N VAL A 159 5.55 10.27 21.09
CA VAL A 159 5.18 10.60 22.47
C VAL A 159 5.79 9.61 23.45
N ILE A 160 5.71 8.33 23.13
CA ILE A 160 6.26 7.27 24.00
C ILE A 160 7.79 7.35 24.05
N ALA A 161 8.48 7.64 22.95
CA ALA A 161 9.93 7.85 22.98
C ALA A 161 10.37 9.03 23.85
N ILE A 162 9.51 10.05 24.00
CA ILE A 162 9.78 11.20 24.88
C ILE A 162 9.54 10.83 26.36
N LEU A 163 8.49 10.07 26.64
CA LEU A 163 8.11 9.71 28.01
C LEU A 163 8.87 8.46 28.52
N TYR A 164 9.21 7.55 27.60
CA TYR A 164 9.85 6.26 27.86
C TYR A 164 11.01 6.00 26.88
N PRO A 165 12.10 6.76 26.97
CA PRO A 165 13.21 6.66 26.03
C PRO A 165 13.88 5.28 26.03
N GLU A 166 13.71 4.50 27.11
CA GLU A 166 14.19 3.13 27.22
C GLU A 166 13.37 2.12 26.41
N LYS A 167 12.16 2.45 26.02
CA LYS A 167 11.25 1.54 25.27
C LYS A 167 11.34 1.71 23.76
N ILE A 168 11.57 2.93 23.32
CA ILE A 168 11.69 3.25 21.88
C ILE A 168 12.86 4.23 21.72
N SER A 169 13.82 3.87 20.86
CA SER A 169 14.93 4.76 20.53
C SER A 169 14.49 5.87 19.56
N ALA A 170 15.17 7.00 19.61
CA ALA A 170 14.97 8.08 18.66
C ALA A 170 15.17 7.64 17.20
N GLU A 171 16.12 6.73 16.96
CA GLU A 171 16.40 6.15 15.64
C GLU A 171 15.22 5.36 15.11
N GLN A 172 14.59 4.51 15.95
CA GLN A 172 13.37 3.78 15.56
C GLN A 172 12.22 4.72 15.19
N VAL A 173 12.06 5.82 15.92
CA VAL A 173 11.04 6.84 15.61
C VAL A 173 11.31 7.50 14.25
N GLU A 174 12.57 7.83 13.94
CA GLU A 174 12.91 8.42 12.64
C GLU A 174 12.70 7.41 11.49
N GLU A 175 13.01 6.14 11.71
CA GLU A 175 12.68 5.07 10.74
C GLU A 175 11.17 4.96 10.48
N GLU A 176 10.35 5.00 11.54
CA GLU A 176 8.90 4.98 11.42
C GLU A 176 8.37 6.21 10.65
N LYS A 177 8.86 7.39 10.94
CA LYS A 177 8.53 8.63 10.22
C LYS A 177 8.90 8.52 8.73
N ALA A 178 10.10 8.03 8.43
CA ALA A 178 10.56 7.86 7.05
C ALA A 178 9.68 6.86 6.29
N ALA A 179 9.30 5.75 6.93
CA ALA A 179 8.42 4.74 6.34
C ALA A 179 7.04 5.32 6.03
N VAL A 180 6.46 6.09 6.96
CA VAL A 180 5.14 6.74 6.75
C VAL A 180 5.20 7.75 5.62
N ARG A 181 6.25 8.57 5.54
CA ARG A 181 6.43 9.51 4.42
C ARG A 181 6.47 8.80 3.07
N LYS A 182 7.18 7.66 2.99
CA LYS A 182 7.22 6.83 1.78
C LYS A 182 5.84 6.27 1.44
N LEU A 183 5.07 5.79 2.43
CA LEU A 183 3.72 5.30 2.22
C LEU A 183 2.80 6.39 1.66
N PHE A 184 2.82 7.57 2.24
CA PHE A 184 2.03 8.68 1.73
C PHE A 184 2.48 9.18 0.35
N SER A 185 3.77 9.12 0.02
CA SER A 185 4.28 9.50 -1.30
C SER A 185 3.94 8.46 -2.36
N ALA A 186 3.98 7.18 -2.03
CA ALA A 186 3.62 6.10 -2.94
C ALA A 186 2.15 6.14 -3.38
N HIS A 187 1.25 6.71 -2.53
CA HIS A 187 -0.16 6.91 -2.87
C HIS A 187 -0.45 8.16 -3.72
N LYS A 188 0.59 8.92 -4.05
CA LYS A 188 0.52 10.05 -4.96
C LYS A 188 0.88 9.66 -6.40
N MET A 189 0.72 8.38 -6.76
CA MET A 189 0.93 8.03 -8.17
C MET A 189 0.00 8.90 -9.01
N PRO A 190 0.54 9.71 -9.95
CA PRO A 190 -0.28 10.61 -10.73
C PRO A 190 -1.35 9.80 -11.46
N LEU A 191 -2.58 10.29 -11.46
CA LEU A 191 -3.71 9.70 -12.20
C LEU A 191 -3.32 9.34 -13.65
N VAL A 192 -2.42 10.13 -14.24
CA VAL A 192 -1.86 9.92 -15.58
C VAL A 192 -1.14 8.57 -15.70
N ILE A 193 -0.41 8.13 -14.67
CA ILE A 193 0.29 6.82 -14.71
C ILE A 193 -0.71 5.68 -14.57
N GLU A 194 -1.72 5.81 -13.69
CA GLU A 194 -2.80 4.81 -13.58
C GLU A 194 -3.57 4.70 -14.90
N LEU A 195 -3.91 5.82 -15.53
CA LEU A 195 -4.58 5.85 -16.84
C LEU A 195 -3.69 5.28 -17.95
N ALA A 196 -2.40 5.58 -17.96
CA ALA A 196 -1.47 5.05 -18.95
C ALA A 196 -1.31 3.52 -18.83
N ILE A 197 -1.21 2.99 -17.61
CA ILE A 197 -1.16 1.54 -17.35
C ILE A 197 -2.47 0.88 -17.79
N THR A 198 -3.62 1.47 -17.45
CA THR A 198 -4.93 0.96 -17.85
C THR A 198 -5.10 0.97 -19.36
N ALA A 199 -4.72 2.05 -20.04
CA ALA A 199 -4.79 2.16 -21.49
C ALA A 199 -3.89 1.13 -22.19
N ALA A 200 -2.65 0.94 -21.70
CA ALA A 200 -1.74 -0.07 -22.21
C ALA A 200 -2.30 -1.49 -22.04
N PHE A 201 -2.95 -1.77 -20.91
CA PHE A 201 -3.60 -3.05 -20.66
C PHE A 201 -4.79 -3.30 -21.60
N VAL A 202 -5.65 -2.30 -21.81
CA VAL A 202 -6.80 -2.39 -22.73
C VAL A 202 -6.32 -2.58 -24.17
N ALA A 203 -5.31 -1.82 -24.61
CA ALA A 203 -4.72 -1.96 -25.95
C ALA A 203 -4.11 -3.34 -26.16
N PHE A 204 -3.43 -3.88 -25.15
CA PHE A 204 -2.84 -5.20 -25.21
C PHE A 204 -3.91 -6.30 -25.23
N ALA A 205 -4.94 -6.22 -24.39
CA ALA A 205 -6.06 -7.15 -24.41
C ALA A 205 -6.78 -7.15 -25.75
N ALA A 206 -7.02 -5.98 -26.34
CA ALA A 206 -7.59 -5.84 -27.67
C ALA A 206 -6.69 -6.46 -28.74
N TYR A 207 -5.36 -6.28 -28.66
CA TYR A 207 -4.41 -6.91 -29.57
C TYR A 207 -4.44 -8.44 -29.49
N VAL A 208 -4.47 -9.00 -28.28
CA VAL A 208 -4.57 -10.46 -28.08
C VAL A 208 -5.87 -11.01 -28.64
N LEU A 209 -7.00 -10.36 -28.34
CA LEU A 209 -8.30 -10.74 -28.91
C LEU A 209 -8.29 -10.67 -30.43
N TYR A 210 -7.75 -9.58 -31.00
CA TYR A 210 -7.63 -9.44 -32.45
C TYR A 210 -6.78 -10.55 -33.08
N THR A 211 -5.59 -10.83 -32.55
CA THR A 211 -4.71 -11.87 -33.07
C THR A 211 -5.30 -13.27 -32.92
N THR A 212 -5.99 -13.56 -31.82
CA THR A 212 -6.60 -14.86 -31.56
C THR A 212 -7.81 -15.10 -32.47
N PHE A 213 -8.74 -14.16 -32.57
CA PHE A 213 -9.98 -14.35 -33.31
C PHE A 213 -9.85 -14.04 -34.80
N TYR A 214 -9.07 -13.04 -35.18
CA TYR A 214 -8.95 -12.62 -36.58
C TYR A 214 -7.94 -13.45 -37.38
N SER A 215 -6.85 -13.88 -36.74
CA SER A 215 -5.86 -14.75 -37.34
C SER A 215 -6.44 -16.13 -37.69
N ASP A 216 -7.26 -16.70 -36.80
CA ASP A 216 -7.91 -18.00 -37.07
C ASP A 216 -9.02 -17.87 -38.11
N SER A 217 -9.76 -16.79 -38.16
CA SER A 217 -10.73 -16.53 -39.23
C SER A 217 -10.06 -16.30 -40.60
N ALA A 218 -8.94 -15.60 -40.62
CA ALA A 218 -8.17 -15.41 -41.86
C ALA A 218 -7.52 -16.74 -42.34
N ARG A 219 -7.03 -17.55 -41.40
CA ARG A 219 -6.49 -18.88 -41.70
C ARG A 219 -7.55 -19.83 -42.22
N SER A 220 -8.73 -19.88 -41.63
CA SER A 220 -9.83 -20.72 -42.09
C SER A 220 -10.34 -20.32 -43.48
N LYS A 221 -10.39 -19.02 -43.79
CA LYS A 221 -10.69 -18.53 -45.14
C LYS A 221 -9.61 -18.95 -46.16
N CYS A 222 -8.33 -18.76 -45.81
CA CYS A 222 -7.22 -19.11 -46.69
C CYS A 222 -7.19 -20.62 -46.99
N ILE A 223 -7.51 -21.47 -46.02
CA ILE A 223 -7.64 -22.92 -46.19
C ILE A 223 -8.87 -23.25 -47.06
N SER A 224 -10.00 -22.62 -46.83
CA SER A 224 -11.21 -22.81 -47.65
C SER A 224 -10.99 -22.43 -49.12
N ASP A 225 -10.37 -21.26 -49.36
CA ASP A 225 -10.07 -20.80 -50.70
C ASP A 225 -9.01 -21.66 -51.41
N SER A 226 -8.05 -22.21 -50.65
CA SER A 226 -7.07 -23.17 -51.20
C SER A 226 -7.71 -24.50 -51.56
N TYR A 227 -8.66 -25.01 -50.78
CA TYR A 227 -9.41 -26.23 -51.10
C TYR A 227 -10.30 -26.07 -52.30
N LEU A 228 -10.98 -24.94 -52.46
CA LEU A 228 -11.84 -24.65 -53.62
C LEU A 228 -11.05 -24.53 -54.92
N ASN A 229 -9.79 -24.08 -54.87
CA ASN A 229 -8.91 -23.99 -56.03
C ASN A 229 -8.24 -25.32 -56.39
N LEU A 230 -8.13 -26.26 -55.45
CA LEU A 230 -7.54 -27.59 -55.70
C LEU A 230 -8.55 -28.59 -56.28
N PHE A 231 -9.82 -28.38 -56.09
CA PHE A 231 -10.91 -29.21 -56.62
C PHE A 231 -11.92 -28.32 -57.36
N PRO A 232 -11.59 -27.86 -58.58
CA PRO A 232 -12.57 -27.21 -59.41
C PRO A 232 -13.72 -28.20 -59.64
N ALA A 233 -14.94 -27.80 -59.31
CA ALA A 233 -16.12 -28.59 -59.58
C ALA A 233 -16.11 -28.90 -61.09
N GLU A 234 -15.94 -30.18 -61.44
CA GLU A 234 -16.13 -30.60 -62.80
C GLU A 234 -17.53 -30.22 -63.24
N ALA A 235 -17.61 -29.28 -64.17
CA ALA A 235 -18.84 -28.89 -64.80
C ALA A 235 -19.34 -30.11 -65.61
N THR A 236 -20.46 -30.70 -65.17
CA THR A 236 -21.34 -31.49 -65.94
C THR A 236 -22.40 -30.66 -66.61
#